data_d262711a5c7b8ef5b51a5aebee02d73b
#
_entry.id   d262711a5c7b8ef5b51a5aebee02d73b
#
_cell.length_a   1.000
_cell.length_b   1.000
_cell.length_c   1.000
_cell.angle_alpha   90.00
_cell.angle_beta   90.00
_cell.angle_gamma   90.00
#
_symmetry.space_group_name_H-M   'P 1'
#
loop_
_entity.id
_entity.type
_entity.pdbx_description
1 polymer ?
#
loop_
_entity_poly.entity_id
_entity_poly.type
_entity_poly.pdbx_seq_one_letter_code
_entity_poly.pdbx_strand_id
1 'polypeptide(L)'
;VKQLEFFAKARNYPTAQEAALDSTEVPVSVYSNLIEAVHHNFDKMHRYMRLRKRLMHVDELHFYDIYTALLPDVDVNIPYEEAKKTVAEALTCLGKEYGDLLNQGFTNRWIDVYENVGKRSGAYSAGALVHPFVLLNYTGTLDSQFTLAHEMGHALHSYLSNHTQPTIYQDYVIFVAEVASTCNEALLMQHL
;
A
#
# COMPACT_ATOMS: atom_id res chain seq x y z
N VAL A 1 -23.38 11.87 0.49
CA VAL A 1 -23.07 13.31 0.40
C VAL A 1 -23.91 14.10 1.41
N LYS A 2 -25.26 14.15 1.31
CA LYS A 2 -26.14 14.94 2.21
C LYS A 2 -25.92 14.66 3.71
N GLN A 3 -25.67 13.43 4.10
CA GLN A 3 -25.37 13.06 5.49
C GLN A 3 -24.06 13.68 5.98
N LEU A 4 -23.01 13.66 5.15
CA LEU A 4 -21.71 14.29 5.47
C LEU A 4 -21.87 15.81 5.61
N GLU A 5 -22.64 16.45 4.73
CA GLU A 5 -22.94 17.87 4.80
C GLU A 5 -23.72 18.23 6.08
N PHE A 6 -24.69 17.39 6.47
CA PHE A 6 -25.42 17.57 7.73
C PHE A 6 -24.50 17.54 8.94
N PHE A 7 -23.62 16.52 9.05
CA PHE A 7 -22.69 16.42 10.18
C PHE A 7 -21.63 17.52 10.16
N ALA A 8 -21.14 17.94 9.01
CA ALA A 8 -20.23 19.06 8.90
C ALA A 8 -20.86 20.34 9.45
N LYS A 9 -22.07 20.66 9.00
CA LYS A 9 -22.85 21.83 9.50
C LYS A 9 -23.14 21.74 11.00
N ALA A 10 -23.53 20.57 11.49
CA ALA A 10 -23.84 20.37 12.91
C ALA A 10 -22.60 20.54 13.82
N ARG A 11 -21.40 20.40 13.26
CA ARG A 11 -20.10 20.58 13.93
C ARG A 11 -19.42 21.90 13.59
N ASN A 12 -20.12 22.82 12.93
CA ASN A 12 -19.63 24.13 12.50
C ASN A 12 -18.46 24.11 11.50
N TYR A 13 -18.32 23.08 10.70
CA TYR A 13 -17.39 23.10 9.56
C TYR A 13 -18.01 23.82 8.37
N PRO A 14 -17.26 24.67 7.65
CA PRO A 14 -17.72 25.34 6.45
C PRO A 14 -18.13 24.36 5.34
N THR A 15 -17.40 23.26 5.21
CA THR A 15 -17.64 22.23 4.18
C THR A 15 -17.48 20.81 4.73
N ALA A 16 -18.08 19.84 4.05
CA ALA A 16 -17.89 18.42 4.35
C ALA A 16 -16.43 17.97 4.09
N GLN A 17 -15.73 18.64 3.17
CA GLN A 17 -14.33 18.37 2.88
C GLN A 17 -13.42 18.79 4.06
N GLU A 18 -13.61 19.99 4.61
CA GLU A 18 -12.88 20.43 5.79
C GLU A 18 -13.12 19.51 6.97
N ALA A 19 -14.39 19.14 7.20
CA ALA A 19 -14.74 18.19 8.27
C ALA A 19 -14.06 16.81 8.09
N ALA A 20 -13.87 16.35 6.86
CA ALA A 20 -13.23 15.06 6.57
C ALA A 20 -11.70 15.11 6.77
N LEU A 21 -11.08 16.26 6.51
CA LEU A 21 -9.62 16.44 6.59
C LEU A 21 -9.14 16.86 7.97
N ASP A 22 -10.04 17.36 8.82
CA ASP A 22 -9.71 17.89 10.14
C ASP A 22 -9.07 16.85 11.08
N SER A 23 -9.59 15.63 11.09
CA SER A 23 -9.06 14.55 11.94
C SER A 23 -7.62 14.12 11.60
N THR A 24 -7.16 14.43 10.41
CA THR A 24 -5.80 14.15 9.93
C THR A 24 -4.94 15.41 9.87
N GLU A 25 -5.50 16.57 10.24
CA GLU A 25 -4.85 17.89 10.18
C GLU A 25 -4.29 18.23 8.79
N VAL A 26 -4.92 17.71 7.72
CA VAL A 26 -4.51 17.97 6.34
C VAL A 26 -5.22 19.21 5.80
N PRO A 27 -4.50 20.25 5.40
CA PRO A 27 -5.11 21.43 4.77
C PRO A 27 -5.84 21.08 3.47
N VAL A 28 -7.00 21.72 3.22
CA VAL A 28 -7.78 21.54 1.98
C VAL A 28 -6.93 21.81 0.72
N SER A 29 -5.95 22.71 0.82
CA SER A 29 -5.03 23.01 -0.27
C SER A 29 -4.21 21.79 -0.72
N VAL A 30 -3.84 20.88 0.19
CA VAL A 30 -3.12 19.64 -0.17
C VAL A 30 -3.98 18.76 -1.07
N TYR A 31 -5.26 18.62 -0.73
CA TYR A 31 -6.22 17.87 -1.54
C TYR A 31 -6.42 18.50 -2.93
N SER A 32 -6.61 19.83 -2.98
CA SER A 32 -6.79 20.56 -4.23
C SER A 32 -5.53 20.51 -5.11
N ASN A 33 -4.36 20.71 -4.51
CA ASN A 33 -3.09 20.64 -5.23
C ASN A 33 -2.80 19.22 -5.77
N LEU A 34 -3.23 18.17 -5.08
CA LEU A 34 -3.13 16.80 -5.59
C LEU A 34 -3.93 16.63 -6.87
N ILE A 35 -5.18 17.13 -6.91
CA ILE A 35 -6.02 17.08 -8.10
C ILE A 35 -5.36 17.86 -9.26
N GLU A 36 -4.87 19.06 -8.98
CA GLU A 36 -4.18 19.87 -9.99
C GLU A 36 -2.91 19.19 -10.51
N ALA A 37 -2.09 18.60 -9.63
CA ALA A 37 -0.89 17.86 -10.00
C ALA A 37 -1.22 16.67 -10.91
N VAL A 38 -2.29 15.93 -10.62
CA VAL A 38 -2.77 14.82 -11.47
C VAL A 38 -3.20 15.36 -12.84
N HIS A 39 -4.00 16.41 -12.87
CA HIS A 39 -4.46 17.02 -14.13
C HIS A 39 -3.30 17.51 -14.99
N HIS A 40 -2.30 18.17 -14.41
CA HIS A 40 -1.10 18.63 -15.13
C HIS A 40 -0.26 17.48 -15.73
N ASN A 41 -0.45 16.24 -15.24
CA ASN A 41 0.29 15.08 -15.71
C ASN A 41 -0.55 14.10 -16.57
N PHE A 42 -1.77 14.45 -16.95
CA PHE A 42 -2.62 13.63 -17.82
C PHE A 42 -2.01 13.35 -19.19
N ASP A 43 -1.21 14.24 -19.72
CA ASP A 43 -0.48 14.05 -20.99
C ASP A 43 0.38 12.77 -20.95
N LYS A 44 1.03 12.49 -19.82
CA LYS A 44 1.87 11.31 -19.61
C LYS A 44 1.03 10.03 -19.55
N MET A 45 -0.10 10.09 -18.83
CA MET A 45 -1.06 8.98 -18.80
C MET A 45 -1.63 8.71 -20.21
N HIS A 46 -2.05 9.75 -20.93
CA HIS A 46 -2.55 9.62 -22.29
C HIS A 46 -1.48 9.07 -23.25
N ARG A 47 -0.20 9.43 -23.04
CA ARG A 47 0.91 8.87 -23.81
C ARG A 47 1.04 7.36 -23.55
N TYR A 48 0.95 6.92 -22.30
CA TYR A 48 0.96 5.50 -21.94
C TYR A 48 -0.23 4.76 -22.55
N MET A 49 -1.44 5.32 -22.47
CA MET A 49 -2.63 4.70 -23.07
C MET A 49 -2.53 4.56 -24.59
N ARG A 50 -1.97 5.57 -25.27
CA ARG A 50 -1.67 5.44 -26.72
C ARG A 50 -0.64 4.36 -27.03
N LEU A 51 0.38 4.21 -26.18
CA LEU A 51 1.37 3.12 -26.32
C LEU A 51 0.68 1.76 -26.11
N ARG A 52 -0.13 1.62 -25.05
CA ARG A 52 -0.89 0.41 -24.75
C ARG A 52 -1.78 -0.01 -25.90
N LYS A 53 -2.57 0.93 -26.47
CA LYS A 53 -3.41 0.71 -27.65
C LYS A 53 -2.62 0.12 -28.83
N ARG A 54 -1.41 0.66 -29.10
CA ARG A 54 -0.55 0.18 -30.19
C ARG A 54 -0.02 -1.23 -29.91
N LEU A 55 0.43 -1.50 -28.70
CA LEU A 55 0.99 -2.81 -28.32
C LEU A 55 -0.07 -3.92 -28.32
N MET A 56 -1.29 -3.58 -27.97
CA MET A 56 -2.42 -4.52 -28.00
C MET A 56 -3.02 -4.73 -29.39
N HIS A 57 -2.63 -3.90 -30.39
CA HIS A 57 -3.16 -3.94 -31.75
C HIS A 57 -4.69 -3.82 -31.82
N VAL A 58 -5.28 -2.95 -30.96
CA VAL A 58 -6.73 -2.71 -30.93
C VAL A 58 -7.08 -1.35 -31.55
N ASP A 59 -8.26 -1.24 -32.17
CA ASP A 59 -8.72 0.01 -32.76
C ASP A 59 -9.21 1.01 -31.70
N GLU A 60 -9.77 0.51 -30.59
CA GLU A 60 -10.18 1.30 -29.45
C GLU A 60 -9.78 0.60 -28.15
N LEU A 61 -9.42 1.39 -27.13
CA LEU A 61 -9.18 0.91 -25.77
C LEU A 61 -10.45 1.07 -24.95
N HIS A 62 -10.86 0.00 -24.29
CA HIS A 62 -11.94 -0.02 -23.32
C HIS A 62 -11.42 -0.22 -21.90
N PHE A 63 -12.24 0.00 -20.88
CA PHE A 63 -11.85 -0.17 -19.48
C PHE A 63 -11.34 -1.58 -19.14
N TYR A 64 -11.88 -2.60 -19.76
CA TYR A 64 -11.44 -4.00 -19.57
C TYR A 64 -10.05 -4.28 -20.16
N ASP A 65 -9.58 -3.47 -21.12
CA ASP A 65 -8.25 -3.61 -21.69
C ASP A 65 -7.12 -3.09 -20.79
N ILE A 66 -7.46 -2.29 -19.78
CA ILE A 66 -6.47 -1.66 -18.90
C ILE A 66 -5.66 -2.70 -18.11
N TYR A 67 -6.28 -3.80 -17.74
CA TYR A 67 -5.66 -4.88 -16.96
C TYR A 67 -5.13 -6.04 -17.81
N THR A 68 -5.31 -6.00 -19.12
CA THR A 68 -4.79 -7.03 -20.01
C THR A 68 -3.27 -6.95 -20.08
N ALA A 69 -2.59 -8.09 -19.97
CA ALA A 69 -1.14 -8.16 -20.08
C ALA A 69 -0.68 -7.64 -21.47
N LEU A 70 0.36 -6.82 -21.49
CA LEU A 70 0.98 -6.29 -22.74
C LEU A 70 2.07 -7.19 -23.28
N LEU A 71 2.65 -8.00 -22.43
CA LEU A 71 3.69 -8.97 -22.77
C LEU A 71 3.10 -10.37 -22.65
N PRO A 72 3.63 -11.35 -23.41
CA PRO A 72 3.27 -12.75 -23.22
C PRO A 72 3.44 -13.13 -21.75
N ASP A 73 2.55 -13.96 -21.24
CA ASP A 73 2.60 -14.44 -19.88
C ASP A 73 3.99 -15.03 -19.61
N VAL A 74 4.75 -14.35 -18.77
CA VAL A 74 5.90 -14.94 -18.13
C VAL A 74 5.32 -15.64 -16.92
N ASP A 75 5.25 -16.96 -16.95
CA ASP A 75 4.78 -17.78 -15.82
C ASP A 75 5.83 -17.73 -14.72
N VAL A 76 5.80 -16.63 -13.95
CA VAL A 76 6.68 -16.42 -12.80
C VAL A 76 5.94 -16.90 -11.57
N ASN A 77 6.31 -18.07 -11.08
CA ASN A 77 5.88 -18.55 -9.79
C ASN A 77 6.98 -18.29 -8.76
N ILE A 78 6.73 -17.38 -7.83
CA ILE A 78 7.66 -17.00 -6.76
C ILE A 78 7.19 -17.69 -5.46
N PRO A 79 7.86 -18.75 -5.00
CA PRO A 79 7.54 -19.37 -3.72
C PRO A 79 7.64 -18.36 -2.57
N TYR A 80 6.79 -18.50 -1.56
CA TYR A 80 6.77 -17.56 -0.42
C TYR A 80 8.14 -17.43 0.28
N GLU A 81 8.87 -18.53 0.42
CA GLU A 81 10.21 -18.53 1.03
C GLU A 81 11.22 -17.72 0.21
N GLU A 82 11.11 -17.75 -1.11
CA GLU A 82 11.92 -16.95 -2.02
C GLU A 82 11.53 -15.46 -1.94
N ALA A 83 10.23 -15.17 -1.91
CA ALA A 83 9.74 -13.81 -1.73
C ALA A 83 10.25 -13.17 -0.43
N LYS A 84 10.23 -13.90 0.70
CA LYS A 84 10.79 -13.41 1.97
C LYS A 84 12.27 -13.05 1.85
N LYS A 85 13.04 -13.91 1.17
CA LYS A 85 14.47 -13.69 0.97
C LYS A 85 14.73 -12.44 0.13
N THR A 86 14.05 -12.32 -1.01
CA THR A 86 14.18 -11.16 -1.90
C THR A 86 13.76 -9.86 -1.20
N VAL A 87 12.64 -9.87 -0.47
CA VAL A 87 12.21 -8.71 0.31
C VAL A 87 13.22 -8.34 1.39
N ALA A 88 13.78 -9.32 2.11
CA ALA A 88 14.78 -9.05 3.12
C ALA A 88 16.07 -8.46 2.51
N GLU A 89 16.51 -8.96 1.37
CA GLU A 89 17.67 -8.45 0.64
C GLU A 89 17.44 -7.01 0.14
N ALA A 90 16.28 -6.74 -0.44
CA ALA A 90 15.88 -5.42 -0.93
C ALA A 90 15.86 -4.35 0.18
N LEU A 91 15.49 -4.73 1.39
CA LEU A 91 15.32 -3.82 2.51
C LEU A 91 16.60 -3.69 3.40
N THR A 92 17.71 -4.29 3.01
CA THR A 92 18.98 -4.21 3.78
C THR A 92 19.50 -2.80 3.99
N CYS A 93 19.20 -1.89 3.04
CA CYS A 93 19.56 -0.47 3.14
C CYS A 93 18.90 0.27 4.30
N LEU A 94 17.80 -0.26 4.87
CA LEU A 94 17.13 0.29 6.06
C LEU A 94 17.86 -0.06 7.38
N GLY A 95 18.93 -0.83 7.30
CA GLY A 95 19.82 -1.12 8.42
C GLY A 95 19.45 -2.39 9.19
N LYS A 96 20.37 -2.74 10.12
CA LYS A 96 20.30 -4.01 10.84
C LYS A 96 19.06 -4.16 11.71
N GLU A 97 18.65 -3.12 12.42
CA GLU A 97 17.48 -3.17 13.31
C GLU A 97 16.21 -3.47 12.53
N TYR A 98 16.02 -2.81 11.38
CA TYR A 98 14.88 -3.07 10.50
C TYR A 98 14.90 -4.52 9.98
N GLY A 99 16.04 -5.01 9.54
CA GLY A 99 16.22 -6.38 9.06
C GLY A 99 15.94 -7.43 10.15
N ASP A 100 16.38 -7.20 11.38
CA ASP A 100 16.12 -8.10 12.52
C ASP A 100 14.63 -8.17 12.84
N LEU A 101 13.91 -7.03 12.84
CA LEU A 101 12.45 -6.98 13.03
C LEU A 101 11.70 -7.64 11.88
N LEU A 102 12.13 -7.41 10.64
CA LEU A 102 11.55 -8.06 9.46
C LEU A 102 11.65 -9.59 9.58
N ASN A 103 12.82 -10.10 9.97
CA ASN A 103 13.02 -11.52 10.19
C ASN A 103 12.17 -12.08 11.35
N GLN A 104 11.96 -11.31 12.41
CA GLN A 104 11.02 -11.70 13.47
C GLN A 104 9.60 -11.84 12.90
N GLY A 105 9.13 -10.91 12.07
CA GLY A 105 7.84 -11.00 11.41
C GLY A 105 7.69 -12.27 10.56
N PHE A 106 8.74 -12.64 9.84
CA PHE A 106 8.76 -13.83 8.99
C PHE A 106 8.81 -15.15 9.76
N THR A 107 9.39 -15.16 10.97
CA THR A 107 9.64 -16.41 11.73
C THR A 107 8.70 -16.60 12.90
N ASN A 108 8.16 -15.55 13.49
CA ASN A 108 7.37 -15.58 14.71
C ASN A 108 5.86 -15.56 14.48
N ARG A 109 5.40 -16.01 13.31
CA ARG A 109 3.97 -16.20 13.00
C ARG A 109 3.14 -14.92 12.99
N TRP A 110 3.75 -13.78 12.60
CA TRP A 110 2.99 -12.56 12.45
C TRP A 110 2.08 -12.58 11.21
N ILE A 111 2.36 -13.48 10.25
CA ILE A 111 1.76 -13.47 8.91
C ILE A 111 0.90 -14.74 8.73
N ASP A 112 -0.37 -14.53 8.41
CA ASP A 112 -1.25 -15.56 7.87
C ASP A 112 -1.19 -15.50 6.34
N VAL A 113 -0.51 -16.45 5.73
CA VAL A 113 0.06 -16.33 4.37
C VAL A 113 -0.95 -16.68 3.28
N TYR A 114 -1.57 -17.87 3.39
CA TYR A 114 -2.28 -18.46 2.27
C TYR A 114 -3.79 -18.27 2.35
N GLU A 115 -4.44 -18.36 1.19
CA GLU A 115 -5.89 -18.41 1.09
C GLU A 115 -6.45 -19.59 1.89
N ASN A 116 -7.60 -19.39 2.53
CA ASN A 116 -8.30 -20.42 3.30
C ASN A 116 -9.81 -20.18 3.28
N VAL A 117 -10.58 -21.21 3.56
CA VAL A 117 -12.05 -21.16 3.64
C VAL A 117 -12.48 -20.14 4.72
N GLY A 118 -13.30 -19.19 4.32
CA GLY A 118 -13.81 -18.13 5.21
C GLY A 118 -12.86 -16.96 5.44
N LYS A 119 -11.63 -17.01 4.92
CA LYS A 119 -10.67 -15.89 4.96
C LYS A 119 -11.10 -14.79 3.97
N ARG A 120 -10.99 -13.53 4.38
CA ARG A 120 -11.26 -12.39 3.47
C ARG A 120 -10.18 -12.29 2.41
N SER A 121 -10.57 -11.87 1.20
CA SER A 121 -9.65 -11.54 0.13
C SER A 121 -8.86 -10.26 0.43
N GLY A 122 -7.80 -10.03 -0.34
CA GLY A 122 -6.89 -8.90 -0.17
C GLY A 122 -5.80 -9.15 0.86
N ALA A 123 -5.20 -8.08 1.35
CA ALA A 123 -4.18 -8.10 2.39
C ALA A 123 -4.41 -6.96 3.37
N TYR A 124 -3.92 -7.08 4.58
CA TYR A 124 -3.85 -5.98 5.53
C TYR A 124 -2.84 -6.26 6.66
N SER A 125 -2.35 -5.19 7.28
CA SER A 125 -1.61 -5.25 8.53
C SER A 125 -2.41 -4.59 9.65
N ALA A 126 -2.46 -5.24 10.81
CA ALA A 126 -3.07 -4.71 12.02
C ALA A 126 -2.03 -4.59 13.12
N GLY A 127 -1.76 -3.37 13.58
CA GLY A 127 -0.88 -3.11 14.71
C GLY A 127 -1.49 -3.61 16.03
N ALA A 128 -0.65 -4.20 16.88
CA ALA A 128 -1.02 -4.57 18.24
C ALA A 128 0.21 -4.46 19.15
N LEU A 129 0.00 -4.30 20.47
CA LEU A 129 1.08 -4.13 21.44
C LEU A 129 2.02 -5.34 21.53
N VAL A 130 1.50 -6.54 21.33
CA VAL A 130 2.30 -7.78 21.40
C VAL A 130 3.18 -7.94 20.16
N HIS A 131 2.63 -7.82 18.99
CA HIS A 131 3.25 -7.75 17.67
C HIS A 131 2.16 -7.45 16.63
N PRO A 132 2.51 -6.94 15.44
CA PRO A 132 1.56 -6.80 14.35
C PRO A 132 1.05 -8.14 13.86
N PHE A 133 -0.14 -8.12 13.27
CA PHE A 133 -0.74 -9.26 12.57
C PHE A 133 -0.94 -8.89 11.10
N VAL A 134 -0.41 -9.71 10.21
CA VAL A 134 -0.50 -9.52 8.77
C VAL A 134 -1.34 -10.63 8.15
N LEU A 135 -2.34 -10.26 7.37
CA LEU A 135 -3.11 -11.18 6.56
C LEU A 135 -2.71 -11.01 5.09
N LEU A 136 -2.36 -12.12 4.46
CA LEU A 136 -2.10 -12.20 3.02
C LEU A 136 -3.01 -13.25 2.38
N ASN A 137 -3.15 -13.20 1.07
CA ASN A 137 -3.64 -14.28 0.21
C ASN A 137 -2.57 -14.50 -0.87
N TYR A 138 -1.45 -15.07 -0.46
CA TYR A 138 -0.26 -15.22 -1.29
C TYR A 138 -0.47 -16.25 -2.39
N THR A 139 -0.28 -15.86 -3.65
CA THR A 139 -0.53 -16.69 -4.84
C THR A 139 0.72 -16.97 -5.68
N GLY A 140 1.90 -16.56 -5.22
CA GLY A 140 3.15 -16.79 -5.94
C GLY A 140 3.42 -15.84 -7.11
N THR A 141 2.65 -14.77 -7.22
CA THR A 141 2.84 -13.75 -8.26
C THR A 141 3.81 -12.66 -7.80
N LEU A 142 4.34 -11.89 -8.75
CA LEU A 142 5.11 -10.68 -8.45
C LEU A 142 4.29 -9.68 -7.60
N ASP A 143 3.01 -9.52 -7.90
CA ASP A 143 2.08 -8.71 -7.12
C ASP A 143 1.99 -9.17 -5.65
N SER A 144 1.92 -10.49 -5.42
CA SER A 144 1.95 -11.06 -4.06
C SER A 144 3.25 -10.75 -3.31
N GLN A 145 4.39 -10.70 -4.01
CA GLN A 145 5.68 -10.34 -3.43
C GLN A 145 5.73 -8.87 -3.05
N PHE A 146 5.20 -7.97 -3.89
CA PHE A 146 5.05 -6.55 -3.56
C PHE A 146 4.08 -6.34 -2.39
N THR A 147 2.97 -7.07 -2.37
CA THR A 147 2.03 -7.05 -1.25
C THR A 147 2.70 -7.47 0.07
N LEU A 148 3.55 -8.50 0.05
CA LEU A 148 4.34 -8.89 1.24
C LEU A 148 5.23 -7.74 1.72
N ALA A 149 5.96 -7.09 0.82
CA ALA A 149 6.81 -5.94 1.17
C ALA A 149 5.99 -4.77 1.74
N HIS A 150 4.85 -4.47 1.14
CA HIS A 150 3.90 -3.44 1.54
C HIS A 150 3.38 -3.67 2.97
N GLU A 151 2.79 -4.84 3.21
CA GLU A 151 2.19 -5.16 4.51
C GLU A 151 3.24 -5.25 5.63
N MET A 152 4.46 -5.69 5.30
CA MET A 152 5.55 -5.64 6.27
C MET A 152 6.01 -4.22 6.56
N GLY A 153 5.90 -3.29 5.62
CA GLY A 153 6.11 -1.86 5.85
C GLY A 153 5.15 -1.32 6.93
N HIS A 154 3.87 -1.59 6.80
CA HIS A 154 2.88 -1.26 7.83
C HIS A 154 3.16 -1.96 9.16
N ALA A 155 3.48 -3.25 9.13
CA ALA A 155 3.73 -4.04 10.33
C ALA A 155 4.90 -3.46 11.14
N LEU A 156 6.03 -3.17 10.49
CA LEU A 156 7.19 -2.62 11.17
C LEU A 156 6.96 -1.17 11.64
N HIS A 157 6.25 -0.36 10.86
CA HIS A 157 5.84 0.99 11.28
C HIS A 157 5.00 0.92 12.57
N SER A 158 3.97 0.09 12.60
CA SER A 158 3.13 -0.10 13.78
C SER A 158 3.94 -0.63 14.97
N TYR A 159 4.82 -1.60 14.74
CA TYR A 159 5.68 -2.15 15.79
C TYR A 159 6.57 -1.06 16.41
N LEU A 160 7.28 -0.30 15.59
CA LEU A 160 8.15 0.79 16.05
C LEU A 160 7.37 1.90 16.76
N SER A 161 6.23 2.31 16.22
CA SER A 161 5.36 3.30 16.86
C SER A 161 4.90 2.84 18.24
N ASN A 162 4.41 1.60 18.35
CA ASN A 162 3.94 1.03 19.62
C ASN A 162 5.05 0.91 20.68
N HIS A 163 6.30 0.76 20.27
CA HIS A 163 7.44 0.57 21.20
C HIS A 163 8.18 1.86 21.52
N THR A 164 8.00 2.92 20.74
CA THR A 164 8.72 4.19 20.93
C THR A 164 7.84 5.33 21.38
N GLN A 165 6.53 5.25 21.13
CA GLN A 165 5.57 6.30 21.51
C GLN A 165 4.79 5.92 22.78
N PRO A 166 4.39 6.91 23.60
CA PRO A 166 3.38 6.69 24.63
C PRO A 166 2.09 6.13 24.02
N THR A 167 1.36 5.30 24.76
CA THR A 167 0.13 4.63 24.29
C THR A 167 -0.89 5.58 23.65
N ILE A 168 -0.99 6.81 24.15
CA ILE A 168 -1.92 7.83 23.62
C ILE A 168 -1.49 8.43 22.27
N TYR A 169 -0.23 8.20 21.85
CA TYR A 169 0.35 8.71 20.62
C TYR A 169 0.86 7.60 19.68
N GLN A 170 0.60 6.34 20.01
CA GLN A 170 1.09 5.21 19.21
C GLN A 170 0.36 5.08 17.85
N ASP A 171 -0.90 5.52 17.78
CA ASP A 171 -1.65 5.53 16.52
C ASP A 171 -1.17 6.66 15.61
N TYR A 172 -1.12 6.40 14.33
CA TYR A 172 -0.73 7.36 13.31
C TYR A 172 -1.81 7.50 12.25
N VAL A 173 -1.88 8.71 11.65
CA VAL A 173 -2.89 9.01 10.63
C VAL A 173 -2.59 8.29 9.30
N ILE A 174 -3.65 7.99 8.54
CA ILE A 174 -3.55 7.28 7.26
C ILE A 174 -2.58 7.98 6.26
N PHE A 175 -2.44 9.30 6.36
CA PHE A 175 -1.55 10.07 5.48
C PHE A 175 -0.08 9.63 5.58
N VAL A 176 0.39 9.19 6.75
CA VAL A 176 1.75 8.70 6.95
C VAL A 176 1.85 7.17 6.92
N ALA A 177 0.73 6.47 7.06
CA ALA A 177 0.71 5.00 7.05
C ALA A 177 1.33 4.44 5.76
N GLU A 178 0.92 4.97 4.61
CA GLU A 178 1.37 4.50 3.30
C GLU A 178 2.81 4.93 2.93
N VAL A 179 3.41 5.82 3.71
CA VAL A 179 4.83 6.19 3.48
C VAL A 179 5.74 4.99 3.77
N ALA A 180 5.49 4.26 4.85
CA ALA A 180 6.28 3.09 5.20
C ALA A 180 6.10 1.94 4.20
N SER A 181 4.86 1.63 3.84
CA SER A 181 4.52 0.56 2.90
C SER A 181 5.06 0.81 1.49
N THR A 182 4.81 2.00 0.94
CA THR A 182 5.27 2.36 -0.41
C THR A 182 6.78 2.57 -0.49
N CYS A 183 7.45 2.93 0.61
CA CYS A 183 8.90 2.96 0.68
C CYS A 183 9.48 1.55 0.48
N ASN A 184 8.93 0.55 1.16
CA ASN A 184 9.35 -0.84 0.97
C ASN A 184 9.13 -1.31 -0.46
N GLU A 185 7.99 -0.99 -1.07
CA GLU A 185 7.74 -1.32 -2.49
C GLU A 185 8.76 -0.66 -3.42
N ALA A 186 9.07 0.62 -3.19
CA ALA A 186 10.04 1.36 -4.01
C ALA A 186 11.45 0.74 -3.91
N LEU A 187 11.86 0.32 -2.72
CA LEU A 187 13.15 -0.36 -2.51
C LEU A 187 13.16 -1.74 -3.15
N LEU A 188 12.07 -2.50 -3.04
CA LEU A 188 11.93 -3.79 -3.73
C LEU A 188 11.99 -3.62 -5.24
N MET A 189 11.30 -2.61 -5.80
CA MET A 189 11.33 -2.31 -7.23
C MET A 189 12.73 -1.96 -7.73
N GLN A 190 13.56 -1.31 -6.91
CA GLN A 190 14.94 -1.00 -7.29
C GLN A 190 15.87 -2.20 -7.20
N HIS A 191 15.54 -3.18 -6.37
CA HIS A 191 16.32 -4.39 -6.17
C HIS A 191 16.11 -5.42 -7.28
N LEU A 192 14.86 -5.52 -7.80
CA LEU A 192 14.48 -6.40 -8.89
C LEU A 192 14.98 -5.90 -10.25
#